data_93e45f8cb9b8217003b01f9f23e75d90
#
_entry.id   93e45f8cb9b8217003b01f9f23e75d90
#
_cell.length_a   1.000
_cell.length_b   1.000
_cell.length_c   1.000
_cell.angle_alpha   90.00
_cell.angle_beta   90.00
_cell.angle_gamma   90.00
#
_symmetry.space_group_name_H-M   'P 1'
#
loop_
_entity.id
_entity.type
_entity.pdbx_description
1 polymer ?
#
loop_
_entity_poly.entity_id
_entity_poly.type
_entity_poly.pdbx_seq_one_letter_code
_entity_poly.pdbx_strand_id
1 'polypeptide(L)'
;MYGAGPSEADKSLIAKLAVSAMEELVTMAPGEAPLWITSTDNTLKCLDEDEYLRTFPGGINGPKDMGLKSEASRFSDLFFMNHLKLVEIMMDVNQWSTMFSGIVSRAMTIEVLSAGTAGNYDGALQVMTAEFQVPSPLVPTRENYFVRYCKKLDNKTWAVADVSLDSLCPASNQCRRRPSGCLIQQWPNGYSKVTWVEHVEVDDTDVHDIYKSLVNSGLAFGAKRWIMILHRQCERFTSAMANIPAGDCQEVIVTPEGRKSMLKLAARMTLGFYTGLGVTTGERWTTLSGSGADSIRIMTRTNIDDPGKPTGTILTAATSFWIPVPPKKVFDFLRDVNTRSVWDIISSQGPVHEAAQIANYGPGNCVSLLSLDKMFILQESCTDSTGSYVIYAPVDIDAINFVLRHGANPDYVSLLPAGFAIHPDGPGQNVGEVGTGESLLTVAFQILVDSVTPGGMSPVSSLINCTADRIKLEVMRDDPNIIR
;
A
#
# COMPACT_ATOMS: atom_id res chain seq x y z
N MET A 1 -14.90 0.16 19.32
CA MET A 1 -15.53 1.43 19.75
C MET A 1 -14.44 2.27 20.38
N TYR A 2 -13.88 3.23 19.67
CA TYR A 2 -12.98 4.21 20.29
C TYR A 2 -13.86 5.15 21.11
N GLY A 3 -13.69 5.09 22.45
CA GLY A 3 -14.45 5.89 23.42
C GLY A 3 -14.16 7.39 23.33
N ALA A 4 -14.63 8.15 24.30
CA ALA A 4 -14.35 9.57 24.43
C ALA A 4 -12.86 9.88 24.30
N GLY A 5 -12.50 11.02 23.72
CA GLY A 5 -11.12 11.49 23.60
C GLY A 5 -10.40 11.55 24.97
N PRO A 6 -9.07 11.72 24.97
CA PRO A 6 -8.27 11.70 26.19
C PRO A 6 -8.67 12.80 27.18
N SER A 7 -8.58 12.51 28.48
CA SER A 7 -8.83 13.49 29.54
C SER A 7 -7.77 14.60 29.56
N GLU A 8 -8.04 15.73 30.23
CA GLU A 8 -7.05 16.84 30.35
C GLU A 8 -5.72 16.36 31.02
N ALA A 9 -5.81 15.42 31.97
CA ALA A 9 -4.63 14.83 32.59
C ALA A 9 -3.82 14.01 31.57
N ASP A 10 -4.50 13.24 30.70
CA ASP A 10 -3.88 12.45 29.66
C ASP A 10 -3.22 13.32 28.60
N LYS A 11 -3.80 14.47 28.23
CA LYS A 11 -3.22 15.40 27.24
C LYS A 11 -1.82 15.85 27.59
N SER A 12 -1.57 16.15 28.88
CA SER A 12 -0.23 16.53 29.35
C SER A 12 0.78 15.37 29.22
N LEU A 13 0.32 14.15 29.53
CA LEU A 13 1.16 12.95 29.41
C LEU A 13 1.44 12.65 27.93
N ILE A 14 0.43 12.73 27.06
CA ILE A 14 0.56 12.54 25.61
C ILE A 14 1.56 13.54 25.01
N ALA A 15 1.49 14.81 25.42
CA ALA A 15 2.43 15.82 24.92
C ALA A 15 3.88 15.52 25.32
N LYS A 16 4.12 15.07 26.55
CA LYS A 16 5.47 14.64 27.01
C LYS A 16 5.97 13.44 26.23
N LEU A 17 5.11 12.43 26.05
CA LEU A 17 5.41 11.23 25.30
C LEU A 17 5.78 11.58 23.84
N ALA A 18 5.03 12.45 23.20
CA ALA A 18 5.26 12.90 21.82
C ALA A 18 6.60 13.65 21.66
N VAL A 19 6.97 14.49 22.62
CA VAL A 19 8.28 15.18 22.61
C VAL A 19 9.41 14.17 22.75
N SER A 20 9.33 13.25 23.70
CA SER A 20 10.36 12.21 23.86
C SER A 20 10.45 11.30 22.62
N ALA A 21 9.33 10.96 22.01
CA ALA A 21 9.31 10.17 20.77
C ALA A 21 9.97 10.93 19.59
N MET A 22 9.78 12.24 19.51
CA MET A 22 10.44 13.08 18.52
C MET A 22 11.96 13.09 18.71
N GLU A 23 12.46 13.22 19.94
CA GLU A 23 13.88 13.21 20.24
C GLU A 23 14.53 11.86 19.89
N GLU A 24 13.84 10.77 20.17
CA GLU A 24 14.29 9.42 19.81
C GLU A 24 14.30 9.22 18.30
N LEU A 25 13.23 9.59 17.59
CA LEU A 25 13.17 9.51 16.12
C LEU A 25 14.32 10.29 15.47
N VAL A 26 14.56 11.53 15.92
CA VAL A 26 15.62 12.40 15.38
C VAL A 26 17.00 11.78 15.61
N THR A 27 17.21 11.09 16.72
CA THR A 27 18.45 10.38 17.03
C THR A 27 18.64 9.13 16.17
N MET A 28 17.56 8.40 15.87
CA MET A 28 17.61 7.20 15.02
C MET A 28 17.74 7.50 13.52
N ALA A 29 17.20 8.62 13.06
CA ALA A 29 17.07 8.91 11.63
C ALA A 29 18.40 9.03 10.86
N PRO A 30 19.54 9.53 11.40
CA PRO A 30 20.82 9.51 10.69
C PRO A 30 21.24 8.11 10.24
N GLY A 31 20.91 7.09 11.01
CA GLY A 31 21.19 5.69 10.65
C GLY A 31 22.67 5.34 10.76
N GLU A 32 23.33 5.90 11.75
CA GLU A 32 24.75 5.71 12.02
C GLU A 32 24.98 4.62 13.08
N ALA A 33 26.17 4.02 13.05
CA ALA A 33 26.62 3.17 14.13
C ALA A 33 26.78 4.00 15.45
N PRO A 34 26.52 3.41 16.62
CA PRO A 34 26.30 1.97 16.83
C PRO A 34 24.83 1.53 16.74
N LEU A 35 23.84 2.44 16.69
CA LEU A 35 22.41 2.10 16.69
C LEU A 35 21.98 1.23 15.49
N TRP A 36 22.55 1.51 14.31
CA TRP A 36 22.21 0.78 13.10
C TRP A 36 23.39 -0.04 12.59
N ILE A 37 23.20 -1.33 12.53
CA ILE A 37 24.14 -2.27 11.93
C ILE A 37 23.66 -2.61 10.51
N THR A 38 24.62 -2.71 9.60
CA THR A 38 24.31 -3.15 8.24
C THR A 38 24.24 -4.67 8.22
N SER A 39 23.17 -5.24 7.65
CA SER A 39 23.06 -6.68 7.51
C SER A 39 24.23 -7.25 6.68
N THR A 40 24.52 -8.53 6.84
CA THR A 40 25.66 -9.21 6.19
C THR A 40 25.64 -9.14 4.68
N ASP A 41 24.47 -8.92 4.09
CA ASP A 41 24.23 -8.76 2.64
C ASP A 41 24.25 -7.29 2.16
N ASN A 42 24.54 -6.34 3.05
CA ASN A 42 24.56 -4.89 2.79
C ASN A 42 23.22 -4.30 2.26
N THR A 43 22.11 -5.02 2.35
CA THR A 43 20.83 -4.59 1.76
C THR A 43 19.95 -3.80 2.70
N LEU A 44 20.01 -4.10 4.00
CA LEU A 44 19.16 -3.50 5.03
C LEU A 44 19.98 -3.04 6.23
N LYS A 45 19.54 -1.95 6.82
CA LYS A 45 20.03 -1.53 8.15
C LYS A 45 19.07 -2.07 9.19
N CYS A 46 19.60 -2.86 10.13
CA CYS A 46 18.90 -3.40 11.27
C CYS A 46 19.25 -2.60 12.53
N LEU A 47 18.29 -2.40 13.40
CA LEU A 47 18.51 -1.78 14.71
C LEU A 47 19.22 -2.77 15.62
N ASP A 48 20.28 -2.33 16.29
CA ASP A 48 20.89 -3.05 17.40
C ASP A 48 20.05 -2.83 18.67
N GLU A 49 19.32 -3.87 19.10
CA GLU A 49 18.40 -3.75 20.24
C GLU A 49 19.15 -3.45 21.55
N ASP A 50 20.35 -3.98 21.76
CA ASP A 50 21.14 -3.73 22.98
C ASP A 50 21.63 -2.29 23.00
N GLU A 51 22.07 -1.77 21.87
CA GLU A 51 22.51 -0.38 21.78
C GLU A 51 21.32 0.59 21.86
N TYR A 52 20.17 0.21 21.31
CA TYR A 52 18.93 0.97 21.45
C TYR A 52 18.54 1.11 22.93
N LEU A 53 18.53 0.01 23.69
CA LEU A 53 18.23 0.03 25.13
C LEU A 53 19.26 0.81 25.96
N ARG A 54 20.54 0.84 25.54
CA ARG A 54 21.59 1.66 26.17
C ARG A 54 21.40 3.14 25.87
N THR A 55 21.06 3.48 24.65
CA THR A 55 20.88 4.86 24.21
C THR A 55 19.61 5.48 24.79
N PHE A 56 18.54 4.70 24.91
CA PHE A 56 17.24 5.11 25.44
C PHE A 56 16.85 4.31 26.69
N PRO A 57 17.58 4.46 27.81
CA PRO A 57 17.32 3.71 29.03
C PRO A 57 15.99 4.12 29.65
N GLY A 58 15.10 3.18 29.78
CA GLY A 58 13.73 3.41 30.27
C GLY A 58 12.67 3.45 29.17
N GLY A 59 13.07 3.49 27.94
CA GLY A 59 12.27 3.39 26.71
C GLY A 59 10.87 4.05 26.76
N ILE A 60 10.48 4.69 25.71
CA ILE A 60 9.11 5.21 25.60
C ILE A 60 8.14 4.02 25.66
N ASN A 61 7.13 4.11 26.51
CA ASN A 61 6.15 3.05 26.78
C ASN A 61 6.69 1.80 27.54
N GLY A 62 7.83 1.89 28.24
CA GLY A 62 8.34 0.81 29.09
C GLY A 62 9.03 -0.33 28.31
N PRO A 63 9.35 -1.43 28.99
CA PRO A 63 10.03 -2.57 28.38
C PRO A 63 9.14 -3.26 27.33
N LYS A 64 9.78 -4.03 26.46
CA LYS A 64 9.10 -4.88 25.47
C LYS A 64 8.18 -5.88 26.16
N ASP A 65 6.95 -6.02 25.69
CA ASP A 65 6.05 -7.05 26.21
C ASP A 65 6.54 -8.46 25.82
N MET A 66 6.48 -9.37 26.79
CA MET A 66 6.85 -10.77 26.55
C MET A 66 5.91 -11.38 25.51
N GLY A 67 6.47 -11.85 24.41
CA GLY A 67 5.73 -12.47 23.31
C GLY A 67 5.64 -11.60 22.04
N LEU A 68 5.88 -10.29 22.12
CA LEU A 68 5.96 -9.44 20.94
C LEU A 68 7.34 -9.51 20.29
N LYS A 69 7.37 -9.47 18.98
CA LYS A 69 8.59 -9.37 18.17
C LYS A 69 8.88 -7.91 17.84
N SER A 70 10.14 -7.50 17.97
CA SER A 70 10.59 -6.18 17.53
C SER A 70 10.92 -6.21 16.05
N GLU A 71 10.38 -5.26 15.30
CA GLU A 71 10.70 -4.99 13.90
C GLU A 71 11.14 -3.54 13.78
N ALA A 72 12.38 -3.30 13.35
CA ALA A 72 12.89 -1.96 13.13
C ALA A 72 13.60 -1.87 11.78
N SER A 73 13.33 -0.80 11.05
CA SER A 73 13.94 -0.55 9.76
C SER A 73 14.05 0.95 9.48
N ARG A 74 15.01 1.30 8.65
CA ARG A 74 15.26 2.66 8.19
C ARG A 74 15.54 2.67 6.70
N PHE A 75 14.94 3.61 5.98
CA PHE A 75 15.23 3.83 4.58
C PHE A 75 15.15 5.33 4.24
N SER A 76 15.91 5.77 3.22
CA SER A 76 15.98 7.19 2.87
C SER A 76 16.12 7.34 1.36
N ASP A 77 15.37 8.28 0.78
CA ASP A 77 15.46 8.58 -0.64
C ASP A 77 15.09 10.04 -0.97
N LEU A 78 15.30 10.44 -2.23
CA LEU A 78 15.04 11.77 -2.76
C LEU A 78 13.76 11.79 -3.58
N PHE A 79 12.94 12.84 -3.37
CA PHE A 79 11.65 13.01 -4.03
C PHE A 79 11.57 14.35 -4.74
N PHE A 80 11.05 14.37 -5.95
CA PHE A 80 10.73 15.61 -6.65
C PHE A 80 9.38 16.15 -6.15
N MET A 81 9.39 16.61 -4.92
CA MET A 81 8.24 17.25 -4.25
C MET A 81 8.74 18.22 -3.20
N ASN A 82 8.01 19.33 -3.03
CA ASN A 82 8.33 20.35 -2.02
C ASN A 82 8.16 19.77 -0.60
N HIS A 83 9.14 19.99 0.27
CA HIS A 83 9.16 19.49 1.65
C HIS A 83 7.95 19.94 2.49
N LEU A 84 7.44 21.16 2.30
CA LEU A 84 6.25 21.64 3.00
C LEU A 84 4.99 20.89 2.53
N LYS A 85 4.91 20.55 1.22
CA LYS A 85 3.81 19.74 0.70
C LYS A 85 3.84 18.33 1.27
N LEU A 86 5.02 17.76 1.47
CA LEU A 86 5.17 16.46 2.14
C LEU A 86 4.70 16.52 3.61
N VAL A 87 5.07 17.59 4.34
CA VAL A 87 4.58 17.81 5.71
C VAL A 87 3.06 17.93 5.74
N GLU A 88 2.46 18.68 4.84
CA GLU A 88 1.00 18.81 4.72
C GLU A 88 0.35 17.43 4.50
N ILE A 89 0.87 16.64 3.57
CA ILE A 89 0.37 15.26 3.31
C ILE A 89 0.46 14.39 4.58
N MET A 90 1.57 14.47 5.32
CA MET A 90 1.74 13.67 6.53
C MET A 90 0.77 14.08 7.66
N MET A 91 0.39 15.36 7.72
CA MET A 91 -0.45 15.89 8.79
C MET A 91 -1.95 15.91 8.47
N ASP A 92 -2.33 15.77 7.21
CA ASP A 92 -3.73 15.59 6.79
C ASP A 92 -4.04 14.10 6.67
N VAL A 93 -4.91 13.57 7.52
CA VAL A 93 -5.23 12.15 7.61
C VAL A 93 -5.79 11.58 6.29
N ASN A 94 -6.55 12.39 5.53
CA ASN A 94 -7.14 11.95 4.26
C ASN A 94 -6.08 11.90 3.15
N GLN A 95 -5.21 12.92 3.07
CA GLN A 95 -4.09 12.92 2.13
C GLN A 95 -3.11 11.80 2.47
N TRP A 96 -2.77 11.62 3.75
CA TRP A 96 -1.87 10.57 4.21
C TRP A 96 -2.40 9.16 3.89
N SER A 97 -3.64 8.84 4.24
CA SER A 97 -4.23 7.53 3.96
C SER A 97 -4.36 7.26 2.45
N THR A 98 -4.68 8.27 1.65
CA THR A 98 -4.73 8.15 0.18
C THR A 98 -3.33 7.93 -0.41
N MET A 99 -2.34 8.72 0.04
CA MET A 99 -0.94 8.59 -0.38
C MET A 99 -0.38 7.20 -0.11
N PHE A 100 -0.66 6.66 1.07
CA PHE A 100 -0.13 5.38 1.53
C PHE A 100 -1.15 4.24 1.50
N SER A 101 -2.15 4.30 0.63
CA SER A 101 -3.25 3.33 0.56
C SER A 101 -2.82 1.86 0.41
N GLY A 102 -1.62 1.60 -0.11
CA GLY A 102 -1.03 0.25 -0.17
C GLY A 102 -0.59 -0.30 1.20
N ILE A 103 -0.47 0.56 2.23
CA ILE A 103 -0.15 0.18 3.62
C ILE A 103 -1.28 0.58 4.56
N VAL A 104 -1.82 1.79 4.41
CA VAL A 104 -2.87 2.33 5.28
C VAL A 104 -4.22 1.94 4.71
N SER A 105 -4.89 0.96 5.31
CA SER A 105 -6.24 0.55 4.90
C SER A 105 -7.31 1.52 5.42
N ARG A 106 -7.07 2.06 6.60
CA ARG A 106 -7.95 3.01 7.27
C ARG A 106 -7.15 3.91 8.20
N ALA A 107 -7.53 5.19 8.29
CA ALA A 107 -7.00 6.11 9.29
C ALA A 107 -8.04 7.16 9.68
N MET A 108 -7.95 7.62 10.92
CA MET A 108 -8.82 8.65 11.44
C MET A 108 -8.09 9.48 12.51
N THR A 109 -8.27 10.78 12.47
CA THR A 109 -7.90 11.66 13.58
C THR A 109 -9.02 11.62 14.63
N ILE A 110 -8.68 11.21 15.84
CA ILE A 110 -9.61 11.12 16.96
C ILE A 110 -9.75 12.51 17.63
N GLU A 111 -8.60 13.16 17.87
CA GLU A 111 -8.57 14.48 18.49
C GLU A 111 -7.33 15.27 18.03
N VAL A 112 -7.50 16.56 17.82
CA VAL A 112 -6.39 17.50 17.57
C VAL A 112 -6.07 18.20 18.89
N LEU A 113 -4.96 17.82 19.53
CA LEU A 113 -4.53 18.42 20.79
C LEU A 113 -3.83 19.76 20.59
N SER A 114 -3.15 19.94 19.47
CA SER A 114 -2.54 21.19 19.03
C SER A 114 -2.59 21.27 17.50
N ALA A 115 -3.06 22.39 16.98
CA ALA A 115 -3.02 22.65 15.54
C ALA A 115 -1.63 23.11 15.04
N GLY A 116 -0.70 23.33 15.96
CA GLY A 116 0.61 23.91 15.65
C GLY A 116 0.58 25.43 15.55
N THR A 117 1.68 25.99 15.06
CA THR A 117 1.83 27.43 14.83
C THR A 117 0.94 27.86 13.66
N ALA A 118 0.30 29.03 13.78
CA ALA A 118 -0.57 29.55 12.72
C ALA A 118 0.14 29.63 11.35
N GLY A 119 -0.45 28.95 10.36
CA GLY A 119 0.06 28.88 9.00
C GLY A 119 1.07 27.76 8.71
N ASN A 120 1.42 26.95 9.70
CA ASN A 120 2.22 25.74 9.51
C ASN A 120 1.93 24.69 10.60
N TYR A 121 2.52 23.49 10.46
CA TYR A 121 2.30 22.37 11.40
C TYR A 121 3.35 22.26 12.53
N ASP A 122 4.18 23.30 12.76
CA ASP A 122 5.18 23.25 13.83
C ASP A 122 4.50 23.22 15.21
N GLY A 123 4.73 22.14 15.96
CA GLY A 123 4.05 21.87 17.23
C GLY A 123 2.66 21.24 17.09
N ALA A 124 2.24 20.86 15.90
CA ALA A 124 0.96 20.15 15.70
C ALA A 124 0.98 18.75 16.34
N LEU A 125 -0.07 18.43 17.09
CA LEU A 125 -0.21 17.21 17.88
C LEU A 125 -1.60 16.63 17.70
N GLN A 126 -1.68 15.40 17.20
CA GLN A 126 -2.92 14.72 16.85
C GLN A 126 -2.96 13.32 17.43
N VAL A 127 -4.07 12.95 18.06
CA VAL A 127 -4.36 11.55 18.42
C VAL A 127 -5.05 10.88 17.27
N MET A 128 -4.53 9.76 16.84
CA MET A 128 -4.95 9.06 15.62
C MET A 128 -5.14 7.57 15.87
N THR A 129 -5.96 6.98 15.02
CA THR A 129 -6.00 5.53 14.84
C THR A 129 -5.74 5.20 13.37
N ALA A 130 -5.02 4.11 13.12
CA ALA A 130 -4.81 3.60 11.78
C ALA A 130 -4.69 2.08 11.77
N GLU A 131 -5.10 1.49 10.66
CA GLU A 131 -4.95 0.07 10.35
C GLU A 131 -3.95 -0.07 9.20
N PHE A 132 -2.89 -0.86 9.41
CA PHE A 132 -1.86 -1.13 8.42
C PHE A 132 -2.04 -2.51 7.81
N GLN A 133 -1.84 -2.63 6.51
CA GLN A 133 -2.13 -3.84 5.73
C GLN A 133 -1.01 -4.24 4.77
N VAL A 134 -0.99 -5.52 4.45
CA VAL A 134 -0.44 -6.08 3.21
C VAL A 134 -1.63 -6.49 2.36
N PRO A 135 -1.65 -6.28 1.04
CA PRO A 135 -2.78 -6.64 0.19
C PRO A 135 -2.88 -8.17 -0.02
N SER A 136 -3.19 -8.88 1.04
CA SER A 136 -3.40 -10.33 1.10
C SER A 136 -4.31 -10.68 2.28
N PRO A 137 -5.29 -11.60 2.12
CA PRO A 137 -6.10 -12.08 3.22
C PRO A 137 -5.34 -12.98 4.22
N LEU A 138 -4.07 -13.30 3.94
CA LEU A 138 -3.21 -14.16 4.76
C LEU A 138 -2.34 -13.41 5.77
N VAL A 139 -2.35 -12.07 5.71
CA VAL A 139 -1.64 -11.21 6.64
C VAL A 139 -2.65 -10.36 7.39
N PRO A 140 -2.82 -10.54 8.71
CA PRO A 140 -3.71 -9.72 9.52
C PRO A 140 -3.31 -8.24 9.45
N THR A 141 -4.31 -7.36 9.53
CA THR A 141 -4.07 -5.92 9.68
C THR A 141 -3.51 -5.60 11.05
N ARG A 142 -2.65 -4.59 11.12
CA ARG A 142 -2.06 -4.08 12.35
C ARG A 142 -2.80 -2.81 12.77
N GLU A 143 -3.63 -2.90 13.81
CA GLU A 143 -4.31 -1.73 14.37
C GLU A 143 -3.40 -0.97 15.32
N ASN A 144 -3.39 0.36 15.20
CA ASN A 144 -2.60 1.24 16.05
C ASN A 144 -3.44 2.42 16.54
N TYR A 145 -3.33 2.72 17.82
CA TYR A 145 -3.80 3.94 18.44
C TYR A 145 -2.59 4.72 18.94
N PHE A 146 -2.33 5.89 18.34
CA PHE A 146 -1.07 6.57 18.51
C PHE A 146 -1.23 8.10 18.49
N VAL A 147 -0.23 8.79 18.98
CA VAL A 147 -0.10 10.24 18.82
C VAL A 147 0.88 10.53 17.68
N ARG A 148 0.50 11.48 16.82
CA ARG A 148 1.36 12.06 15.78
C ARG A 148 1.75 13.47 16.16
N TYR A 149 3.05 13.72 16.15
CA TYR A 149 3.65 15.03 16.47
C TYR A 149 4.51 15.53 15.33
N CYS A 150 4.28 16.77 14.92
CA CYS A 150 5.05 17.44 13.88
C CYS A 150 5.90 18.56 14.48
N LYS A 151 7.17 18.62 14.10
CA LYS A 151 8.11 19.64 14.58
C LYS A 151 9.02 20.12 13.46
N LYS A 152 9.20 21.44 13.39
CA LYS A 152 10.23 22.07 12.60
C LYS A 152 11.54 22.03 13.38
N LEU A 153 12.53 21.29 12.90
CA LEU A 153 13.84 21.16 13.58
C LEU A 153 14.75 22.34 13.26
N ASP A 154 14.73 22.77 12.01
CA ASP A 154 15.44 23.94 11.50
C ASP A 154 14.72 24.53 10.28
N ASN A 155 15.34 25.51 9.60
CA ASN A 155 14.71 26.18 8.46
C ASN A 155 14.46 25.27 7.24
N LYS A 156 15.09 24.10 7.18
CA LYS A 156 15.04 23.17 6.03
C LYS A 156 14.60 21.76 6.40
N THR A 157 14.43 21.48 7.70
CA THR A 157 14.18 20.13 8.20
C THR A 157 12.95 20.09 9.08
N TRP A 158 12.06 19.17 8.77
CA TRP A 158 10.87 18.83 9.53
C TRP A 158 10.92 17.38 9.98
N ALA A 159 10.28 17.07 11.09
CA ALA A 159 10.08 15.71 11.54
C ALA A 159 8.61 15.48 11.90
N VAL A 160 8.11 14.27 11.57
CA VAL A 160 6.80 13.78 11.96
C VAL A 160 7.02 12.47 12.70
N ALA A 161 6.68 12.44 13.98
CA ALA A 161 6.86 11.29 14.86
C ALA A 161 5.53 10.71 15.29
N ASP A 162 5.41 9.40 15.23
CA ASP A 162 4.28 8.59 15.70
C ASP A 162 4.73 7.69 16.85
N VAL A 163 3.91 7.59 17.91
CA VAL A 163 4.16 6.65 19.01
C VAL A 163 2.84 6.18 19.60
N SER A 164 2.73 4.89 19.93
CA SER A 164 1.52 4.28 20.51
C SER A 164 1.15 4.86 21.86
N LEU A 165 -0.15 4.91 22.12
CA LEU A 165 -0.77 5.35 23.37
C LEU A 165 -1.32 4.15 24.17
N ASP A 166 -0.48 3.13 24.37
CA ASP A 166 -0.87 1.84 24.97
C ASP A 166 -1.48 1.97 26.37
N SER A 167 -0.97 2.93 27.17
CA SER A 167 -1.47 3.19 28.52
C SER A 167 -2.90 3.75 28.55
N LEU A 168 -3.35 4.34 27.45
CA LEU A 168 -4.68 4.99 27.35
C LEU A 168 -5.71 4.13 26.61
N CYS A 169 -5.25 3.19 25.79
CA CYS A 169 -6.13 2.29 25.05
C CYS A 169 -5.53 0.88 24.98
N PRO A 170 -5.68 0.06 26.03
CA PRO A 170 -5.11 -1.29 26.09
C PRO A 170 -5.80 -2.31 25.15
N ALA A 171 -6.69 -1.86 24.27
CA ALA A 171 -7.54 -2.74 23.46
C ALA A 171 -6.82 -3.47 22.31
N SER A 172 -5.58 -3.15 21.99
CA SER A 172 -4.83 -3.82 20.91
C SER A 172 -3.41 -4.12 21.36
N ASN A 173 -3.25 -5.22 22.12
CA ASN A 173 -1.92 -5.71 22.52
C ASN A 173 -1.14 -6.37 21.36
N GLN A 174 -1.68 -6.36 20.12
CA GLN A 174 -1.07 -7.07 19.00
C GLN A 174 -0.04 -6.26 18.22
N CYS A 175 -0.09 -4.93 18.29
CA CYS A 175 0.87 -4.06 17.61
C CYS A 175 1.12 -2.79 18.42
N ARG A 176 2.36 -2.59 18.81
CA ARG A 176 2.82 -1.44 19.57
C ARG A 176 3.83 -0.66 18.73
N ARG A 177 3.49 0.59 18.42
CA ARG A 177 4.36 1.48 17.67
C ARG A 177 5.32 2.17 18.61
N ARG A 178 6.60 1.87 18.50
CA ARG A 178 7.70 2.62 19.08
C ARG A 178 7.89 3.92 18.30
N PRO A 179 8.73 4.87 18.72
CA PRO A 179 8.98 6.08 17.95
C PRO A 179 9.33 5.75 16.51
N SER A 180 8.40 6.08 15.62
CA SER A 180 8.43 5.85 14.18
C SER A 180 8.06 7.11 13.45
N GLY A 181 8.33 7.19 12.15
CA GLY A 181 7.95 8.36 11.36
C GLY A 181 9.01 8.78 10.37
N CYS A 182 9.07 10.07 10.05
CA CYS A 182 10.00 10.52 9.03
C CYS A 182 10.62 11.89 9.32
N LEU A 183 11.86 12.06 8.82
CA LEU A 183 12.49 13.36 8.62
C LEU A 183 12.31 13.78 7.17
N ILE A 184 11.92 15.04 6.97
CA ILE A 184 11.69 15.65 5.65
C ILE A 184 12.60 16.85 5.54
N GLN A 185 13.61 16.76 4.67
CA GLN A 185 14.64 17.76 4.50
C GLN A 185 14.52 18.40 3.11
N GLN A 186 14.55 19.74 3.07
CA GLN A 186 14.67 20.46 1.80
C GLN A 186 16.00 20.10 1.12
N TRP A 187 15.94 19.71 -0.15
CA TRP A 187 17.09 19.40 -0.97
C TRP A 187 17.21 20.36 -2.15
N PRO A 188 18.40 20.52 -2.75
CA PRO A 188 18.55 21.40 -3.93
C PRO A 188 17.60 21.04 -5.08
N ASN A 189 17.36 22.00 -5.96
CA ASN A 189 16.59 21.85 -7.21
C ASN A 189 15.13 21.39 -7.03
N GLY A 190 14.50 21.76 -5.92
CA GLY A 190 13.09 21.44 -5.66
C GLY A 190 12.85 20.02 -5.14
N TYR A 191 13.91 19.28 -4.86
CA TYR A 191 13.83 17.97 -4.23
C TYR A 191 13.65 18.07 -2.72
N SER A 192 13.17 17.00 -2.14
CA SER A 192 13.17 16.74 -0.70
C SER A 192 13.79 15.38 -0.41
N LYS A 193 14.60 15.29 0.63
CA LYS A 193 15.07 14.02 1.16
C LYS A 193 14.13 13.59 2.27
N VAL A 194 13.55 12.39 2.14
CA VAL A 194 12.73 11.78 3.19
C VAL A 194 13.49 10.60 3.76
N THR A 195 13.67 10.61 5.08
CA THR A 195 14.21 9.48 5.84
C THR A 195 13.10 8.92 6.70
N TRP A 196 12.71 7.68 6.44
CA TRP A 196 11.69 6.96 7.21
C TRP A 196 12.33 6.03 8.21
N VAL A 197 11.82 6.02 9.43
CA VAL A 197 12.14 5.04 10.47
C VAL A 197 10.83 4.37 10.87
N GLU A 198 10.81 3.06 10.82
CA GLU A 198 9.71 2.24 11.30
C GLU A 198 10.24 1.36 12.43
N HIS A 199 9.63 1.45 13.60
CA HIS A 199 9.97 0.64 14.76
C HIS A 199 8.69 0.22 15.47
N VAL A 200 8.40 -1.08 15.48
CA VAL A 200 7.17 -1.64 16.04
C VAL A 200 7.47 -2.94 16.81
N GLU A 201 6.62 -3.22 17.79
CA GLU A 201 6.55 -4.50 18.49
C GLU A 201 5.23 -5.15 18.12
N VAL A 202 5.27 -6.38 17.60
CA VAL A 202 4.08 -7.03 17.01
C VAL A 202 3.96 -8.49 17.40
N ASP A 203 2.72 -8.95 17.49
CA ASP A 203 2.38 -10.37 17.46
C ASP A 203 2.16 -10.77 16.00
N ASP A 204 2.99 -11.66 15.48
CA ASP A 204 2.93 -12.18 14.12
C ASP A 204 2.45 -13.65 14.06
N THR A 205 1.89 -14.16 15.15
CA THR A 205 1.44 -15.57 15.27
C THR A 205 0.35 -15.91 14.27
N ASP A 206 -0.54 -14.98 13.97
CA ASP A 206 -1.65 -15.16 13.03
C ASP A 206 -1.26 -14.95 11.55
N VAL A 207 0.00 -14.55 11.27
CA VAL A 207 0.50 -14.45 9.90
C VAL A 207 0.67 -15.85 9.33
N HIS A 208 0.06 -16.10 8.17
CA HIS A 208 0.18 -17.40 7.50
C HIS A 208 1.63 -17.72 7.11
N ASP A 209 2.05 -18.97 7.24
CA ASP A 209 3.44 -19.42 7.09
C ASP A 209 4.11 -18.93 5.80
N ILE A 210 3.42 -18.95 4.66
CA ILE A 210 3.99 -18.49 3.40
C ILE A 210 4.36 -17.00 3.39
N TYR A 211 3.74 -16.17 4.25
CA TYR A 211 4.04 -14.74 4.37
C TYR A 211 5.01 -14.38 5.49
N LYS A 212 5.38 -15.33 6.36
CA LYS A 212 6.28 -15.07 7.49
C LYS A 212 7.63 -14.53 7.06
N SER A 213 8.21 -15.07 6.00
CA SER A 213 9.49 -14.59 5.48
C SER A 213 9.41 -13.13 5.00
N LEU A 214 8.38 -12.77 4.23
CA LEU A 214 8.12 -11.41 3.78
C LEU A 214 7.93 -10.43 4.95
N VAL A 215 7.12 -10.80 5.94
CA VAL A 215 6.85 -9.97 7.13
C VAL A 215 8.13 -9.80 7.95
N ASN A 216 8.85 -10.89 8.21
CA ASN A 216 10.07 -10.90 9.00
C ASN A 216 11.23 -10.12 8.36
N SER A 217 11.26 -10.01 7.05
CA SER A 217 12.28 -9.24 6.32
C SER A 217 12.08 -7.73 6.40
N GLY A 218 10.94 -7.26 6.94
CA GLY A 218 10.57 -5.83 6.95
C GLY A 218 10.05 -5.31 5.60
N LEU A 219 10.01 -6.14 4.55
CA LEU A 219 9.49 -5.73 3.23
C LEU A 219 7.96 -5.52 3.24
N ALA A 220 7.26 -6.14 4.21
CA ALA A 220 5.81 -6.02 4.35
C ALA A 220 5.35 -4.68 4.95
N PHE A 221 6.00 -4.21 6.02
CA PHE A 221 5.57 -3.03 6.78
C PHE A 221 6.69 -2.02 7.04
N GLY A 222 7.94 -2.34 6.72
CA GLY A 222 9.09 -1.54 7.07
C GLY A 222 9.26 -0.26 6.23
N ALA A 223 10.22 0.56 6.66
CA ALA A 223 10.52 1.89 6.13
C ALA A 223 10.71 1.92 4.60
N LYS A 224 11.34 0.89 4.03
CA LYS A 224 11.54 0.79 2.57
C LYS A 224 10.22 0.79 1.82
N ARG A 225 9.20 0.07 2.31
CA ARG A 225 7.89 0.03 1.66
C ARG A 225 7.17 1.39 1.70
N TRP A 226 7.25 2.10 2.81
CA TRP A 226 6.71 3.46 2.91
C TRP A 226 7.33 4.39 1.86
N ILE A 227 8.64 4.35 1.74
CA ILE A 227 9.39 5.16 0.77
C ILE A 227 9.03 4.78 -0.67
N MET A 228 8.93 3.47 -1.00
CA MET A 228 8.58 3.04 -2.37
C MET A 228 7.15 3.42 -2.75
N ILE A 229 6.20 3.35 -1.83
CA ILE A 229 4.84 3.85 -2.07
C ILE A 229 4.84 5.36 -2.29
N LEU A 230 5.59 6.12 -1.50
CA LEU A 230 5.73 7.56 -1.69
C LEU A 230 6.32 7.88 -3.08
N HIS A 231 7.31 7.11 -3.55
CA HIS A 231 7.86 7.23 -4.91
C HIS A 231 6.77 7.09 -5.98
N ARG A 232 6.01 6.01 -5.93
CA ARG A 232 4.91 5.77 -6.90
C ARG A 232 3.91 6.92 -6.95
N GLN A 233 3.56 7.49 -5.81
CA GLN A 233 2.62 8.60 -5.77
C GLN A 233 3.25 9.91 -6.29
N CYS A 234 4.51 10.19 -5.97
CA CYS A 234 5.24 11.33 -6.53
C CYS A 234 5.36 11.23 -8.05
N GLU A 235 5.62 10.04 -8.58
CA GLU A 235 5.62 9.77 -10.03
C GLU A 235 4.26 10.07 -10.67
N ARG A 236 3.16 9.67 -10.04
CA ARG A 236 1.80 10.01 -10.50
C ARG A 236 1.57 11.52 -10.53
N PHE A 237 1.97 12.24 -9.48
CA PHE A 237 1.84 13.71 -9.46
C PHE A 237 2.65 14.35 -10.58
N THR A 238 3.88 13.90 -10.79
CA THR A 238 4.74 14.40 -11.88
C THR A 238 4.13 14.11 -13.25
N SER A 239 3.62 12.87 -13.45
CA SER A 239 2.94 12.48 -14.68
C SER A 239 1.66 13.28 -14.95
N ALA A 240 0.93 13.66 -13.90
CA ALA A 240 -0.27 14.49 -14.01
C ALA A 240 0.05 15.95 -14.35
N MET A 241 1.23 16.45 -13.95
CA MET A 241 1.68 17.82 -14.23
C MET A 241 2.45 17.94 -15.55
N ALA A 242 2.91 16.84 -16.11
CA ALA A 242 3.70 16.84 -17.33
C ALA A 242 2.87 17.31 -18.53
N ASN A 243 3.28 18.41 -19.17
CA ASN A 243 2.77 18.86 -20.47
C ASN A 243 3.46 18.06 -21.60
N ILE A 244 3.41 16.74 -21.55
CA ILE A 244 3.95 15.91 -22.63
C ILE A 244 2.89 15.86 -23.72
N PRO A 245 3.24 16.23 -24.98
CA PRO A 245 2.36 15.97 -26.12
C PRO A 245 2.01 14.49 -26.12
N ALA A 246 0.74 14.15 -26.33
CA ALA A 246 0.37 12.77 -26.49
C ALA A 246 1.28 12.15 -27.57
N GLY A 247 2.05 11.10 -27.19
CA GLY A 247 2.75 10.27 -28.15
C GLY A 247 1.75 9.55 -29.07
N ASP A 248 2.12 8.51 -29.76
CA ASP A 248 1.32 7.80 -30.78
C ASP A 248 -0.11 7.33 -30.35
N CYS A 249 -0.53 7.60 -29.11
CA CYS A 249 -1.85 7.28 -28.55
C CYS A 249 -2.90 8.40 -28.74
N GLN A 250 -2.79 9.20 -29.79
CA GLN A 250 -3.58 10.44 -30.00
C GLN A 250 -5.09 10.24 -30.21
N GLU A 251 -5.58 9.05 -30.46
CA GLU A 251 -7.00 8.85 -30.81
C GLU A 251 -7.96 8.90 -29.61
N VAL A 252 -7.52 8.53 -28.42
CA VAL A 252 -8.37 8.38 -27.22
C VAL A 252 -8.15 9.49 -26.21
N ILE A 253 -6.89 9.87 -25.93
CA ILE A 253 -6.54 10.94 -24.96
C ILE A 253 -6.13 12.18 -25.74
N VAL A 254 -7.09 13.05 -26.01
CA VAL A 254 -6.87 14.23 -26.86
C VAL A 254 -6.41 15.46 -26.06
N THR A 255 -6.67 15.51 -24.73
CA THR A 255 -6.46 16.71 -23.91
C THR A 255 -5.64 16.42 -22.66
N PRO A 256 -4.90 17.45 -22.13
CA PRO A 256 -4.25 17.35 -20.83
C PRO A 256 -5.22 17.00 -19.69
N GLU A 257 -6.47 17.48 -19.77
CA GLU A 257 -7.53 17.21 -18.82
C GLU A 257 -7.95 15.73 -18.87
N GLY A 258 -8.08 15.15 -20.04
CA GLY A 258 -8.35 13.72 -20.24
C GLY A 258 -7.23 12.85 -19.63
N ARG A 259 -5.96 13.27 -19.81
CA ARG A 259 -4.82 12.61 -19.17
C ARG A 259 -4.92 12.63 -17.64
N LYS A 260 -5.19 13.80 -17.04
CA LYS A 260 -5.39 13.93 -15.59
C LYS A 260 -6.56 13.07 -15.10
N SER A 261 -7.64 13.03 -15.85
CA SER A 261 -8.82 12.23 -15.53
C SER A 261 -8.54 10.74 -15.57
N MET A 262 -7.77 10.25 -16.55
CA MET A 262 -7.33 8.85 -16.61
C MET A 262 -6.45 8.47 -15.41
N LEU A 263 -5.48 9.32 -15.03
CA LEU A 263 -4.65 9.10 -13.86
C LEU A 263 -5.46 9.12 -12.55
N LYS A 264 -6.48 10.00 -12.46
CA LYS A 264 -7.40 10.03 -11.32
C LYS A 264 -8.26 8.77 -11.23
N LEU A 265 -8.76 8.27 -12.37
CA LEU A 265 -9.49 6.99 -12.45
C LEU A 265 -8.60 5.83 -11.99
N ALA A 266 -7.35 5.76 -12.49
CA ALA A 266 -6.41 4.73 -12.11
C ALA A 266 -6.07 4.78 -10.60
N ALA A 267 -5.85 5.97 -10.05
CA ALA A 267 -5.61 6.16 -8.62
C ALA A 267 -6.80 5.66 -7.77
N ARG A 268 -8.05 5.97 -8.21
CA ARG A 268 -9.27 5.53 -7.54
C ARG A 268 -9.48 4.02 -7.66
N MET A 269 -9.17 3.44 -8.82
CA MET A 269 -9.19 2.00 -9.05
C MET A 269 -8.21 1.27 -8.11
N THR A 270 -6.99 1.77 -8.03
CA THR A 270 -5.95 1.21 -7.15
C THR A 270 -6.33 1.32 -5.67
N LEU A 271 -6.85 2.47 -5.24
CA LEU A 271 -7.38 2.65 -3.89
C LEU A 271 -8.50 1.65 -3.61
N GLY A 272 -9.44 1.48 -4.56
CA GLY A 272 -10.53 0.51 -4.46
C GLY A 272 -10.06 -0.94 -4.33
N PHE A 273 -9.00 -1.31 -5.03
CA PHE A 273 -8.38 -2.62 -4.92
C PHE A 273 -7.77 -2.84 -3.52
N TYR A 274 -6.97 -1.91 -3.03
CA TYR A 274 -6.35 -2.04 -1.71
C TYR A 274 -7.38 -2.03 -0.58
N THR A 275 -8.37 -1.14 -0.63
CA THR A 275 -9.44 -1.11 0.37
C THR A 275 -10.33 -2.36 0.29
N GLY A 276 -10.50 -2.95 -0.89
CA GLY A 276 -11.20 -4.22 -1.08
C GLY A 276 -10.51 -5.38 -0.38
N LEU A 277 -9.19 -5.38 -0.30
CA LEU A 277 -8.38 -6.41 0.38
C LEU A 277 -8.17 -6.10 1.87
N GLY A 278 -8.29 -4.85 2.30
CA GLY A 278 -8.16 -4.45 3.69
C GLY A 278 -9.35 -4.93 4.52
N VAL A 279 -9.09 -5.36 5.74
CA VAL A 279 -10.11 -5.72 6.73
C VAL A 279 -10.33 -4.51 7.62
N THR A 280 -11.57 -4.04 7.73
CA THR A 280 -11.94 -3.00 8.70
C THR A 280 -12.57 -3.61 9.94
N THR A 281 -12.59 -2.88 11.05
CA THR A 281 -13.20 -3.34 12.31
C THR A 281 -14.63 -3.85 12.09
N GLY A 282 -14.85 -5.14 12.38
CA GLY A 282 -16.14 -5.83 12.19
C GLY A 282 -16.28 -6.62 10.89
N GLU A 283 -15.39 -6.45 9.93
CA GLU A 283 -15.32 -7.26 8.72
C GLU A 283 -14.34 -8.43 8.91
N ARG A 284 -14.68 -9.57 8.34
CA ARG A 284 -13.83 -10.77 8.41
C ARG A 284 -13.82 -11.50 7.07
N TRP A 285 -12.66 -12.00 6.72
CA TRP A 285 -12.55 -12.97 5.66
C TRP A 285 -13.17 -14.30 6.09
N THR A 286 -14.04 -14.85 5.25
CA THR A 286 -14.58 -16.19 5.40
C THR A 286 -14.05 -17.10 4.30
N THR A 287 -13.68 -18.34 4.66
CA THR A 287 -13.24 -19.32 3.66
C THR A 287 -14.46 -19.81 2.88
N LEU A 288 -14.41 -19.65 1.56
CA LEU A 288 -15.46 -20.14 0.66
C LEU A 288 -15.19 -21.57 0.21
N SER A 289 -13.94 -21.86 -0.19
CA SER A 289 -13.54 -23.21 -0.64
C SER A 289 -12.04 -23.40 -0.48
N GLY A 290 -11.62 -24.67 -0.44
CA GLY A 290 -10.22 -25.06 -0.29
C GLY A 290 -9.76 -25.12 1.16
N SER A 291 -8.52 -25.53 1.35
CA SER A 291 -7.82 -25.58 2.63
C SER A 291 -6.38 -25.10 2.43
N GLY A 292 -5.80 -24.43 3.42
CA GLY A 292 -4.44 -23.92 3.34
C GLY A 292 -4.34 -22.51 2.74
N ALA A 293 -3.18 -22.17 2.21
CA ALA A 293 -2.87 -20.83 1.71
C ALA A 293 -3.72 -20.43 0.51
N ASP A 294 -3.87 -21.32 -0.44
CA ASP A 294 -4.62 -21.14 -1.69
C ASP A 294 -6.14 -21.26 -1.53
N SER A 295 -6.65 -21.39 -0.29
CA SER A 295 -8.09 -21.32 -0.05
C SER A 295 -8.67 -20.00 -0.52
N ILE A 296 -9.85 -20.07 -1.17
CA ILE A 296 -10.57 -18.87 -1.58
C ILE A 296 -11.27 -18.27 -0.35
N ARG A 297 -10.97 -17.01 -0.11
CA ARG A 297 -11.58 -16.22 0.95
C ARG A 297 -12.46 -15.13 0.36
N ILE A 298 -13.57 -14.86 1.03
CA ILE A 298 -14.53 -13.84 0.60
C ILE A 298 -14.83 -12.87 1.75
N MET A 299 -15.14 -11.64 1.35
CA MET A 299 -15.63 -10.58 2.22
C MET A 299 -16.66 -9.76 1.47
N THR A 300 -17.70 -9.28 2.14
CA THR A 300 -18.78 -8.49 1.54
C THR A 300 -18.87 -7.11 2.14
N ARG A 301 -19.17 -6.13 1.30
CA ARG A 301 -19.46 -4.73 1.67
C ARG A 301 -20.66 -4.23 0.91
N THR A 302 -21.47 -3.42 1.58
CA THR A 302 -22.61 -2.76 0.91
C THR A 302 -22.21 -1.34 0.52
N ASN A 303 -22.39 -1.00 -0.75
CA ASN A 303 -22.27 0.37 -1.25
C ASN A 303 -23.65 0.98 -1.44
N ILE A 304 -23.89 2.13 -0.82
CA ILE A 304 -25.13 2.88 -0.92
C ILE A 304 -24.88 4.24 -1.59
N ASP A 305 -23.85 4.95 -1.17
CA ASP A 305 -23.65 6.38 -1.44
C ASP A 305 -22.41 6.73 -2.29
N ASP A 306 -21.47 5.80 -2.49
CA ASP A 306 -20.28 6.05 -3.32
C ASP A 306 -20.63 5.95 -4.81
N PRO A 307 -20.75 7.05 -5.56
CA PRO A 307 -21.11 7.03 -6.99
C PRO A 307 -20.04 6.39 -7.87
N GLY A 308 -18.84 6.24 -7.33
CA GLY A 308 -17.73 5.59 -8.01
C GLY A 308 -17.73 4.07 -7.95
N LYS A 309 -18.76 3.48 -7.35
CA LYS A 309 -18.99 2.02 -7.28
C LYS A 309 -20.45 1.72 -7.58
N PRO A 310 -20.78 0.54 -8.11
CA PRO A 310 -22.18 0.16 -8.28
C PRO A 310 -22.87 0.06 -6.91
N THR A 311 -24.12 0.51 -6.85
CA THR A 311 -24.95 0.37 -5.64
C THR A 311 -25.30 -1.10 -5.42
N GLY A 312 -25.19 -1.58 -4.17
CA GLY A 312 -25.54 -2.95 -3.79
C GLY A 312 -24.43 -3.63 -2.98
N THR A 313 -24.51 -4.96 -2.91
CA THR A 313 -23.51 -5.76 -2.17
C THR A 313 -22.34 -6.10 -3.07
N ILE A 314 -21.17 -5.62 -2.71
CA ILE A 314 -19.90 -5.91 -3.37
C ILE A 314 -19.22 -7.05 -2.62
N LEU A 315 -18.99 -8.14 -3.31
CA LEU A 315 -18.20 -9.28 -2.85
C LEU A 315 -16.76 -9.07 -3.30
N THR A 316 -15.82 -9.09 -2.37
CA THR A 316 -14.39 -9.28 -2.66
C THR A 316 -14.05 -10.74 -2.44
N ALA A 317 -13.47 -11.37 -3.45
CA ALA A 317 -12.98 -12.73 -3.36
C ALA A 317 -11.49 -12.75 -3.67
N ALA A 318 -10.69 -13.44 -2.85
CA ALA A 318 -9.24 -13.47 -3.00
C ALA A 318 -8.65 -14.84 -2.65
N THR A 319 -7.54 -15.15 -3.30
CA THR A 319 -6.66 -16.27 -2.97
C THR A 319 -5.21 -15.83 -3.01
N SER A 320 -4.34 -16.46 -2.21
CA SER A 320 -2.91 -16.18 -2.22
C SER A 320 -2.15 -17.50 -2.25
N PHE A 321 -1.09 -17.55 -3.04
CA PHE A 321 -0.25 -18.74 -3.18
C PHE A 321 1.18 -18.38 -3.55
N TRP A 322 2.06 -19.32 -3.31
CA TRP A 322 3.46 -19.21 -3.66
C TRP A 322 3.73 -19.80 -5.06
N ILE A 323 4.68 -19.20 -5.80
CA ILE A 323 5.11 -19.66 -7.12
C ILE A 323 6.64 -19.66 -7.16
N PRO A 324 7.30 -20.73 -7.65
CA PRO A 324 8.76 -20.85 -7.72
C PRO A 324 9.34 -20.10 -8.93
N VAL A 325 8.92 -18.86 -9.15
CA VAL A 325 9.45 -17.99 -10.21
C VAL A 325 9.61 -16.56 -9.69
N PRO A 326 10.57 -15.79 -10.24
CA PRO A 326 10.83 -14.42 -9.81
C PRO A 326 9.61 -13.49 -10.00
N PRO A 327 9.37 -12.55 -9.06
CA PRO A 327 8.28 -11.56 -9.15
C PRO A 327 8.24 -10.81 -10.48
N LYS A 328 9.41 -10.50 -11.04
CA LYS A 328 9.50 -9.82 -12.35
C LYS A 328 8.88 -10.65 -13.48
N LYS A 329 9.11 -11.97 -13.52
CA LYS A 329 8.53 -12.86 -14.54
C LYS A 329 7.01 -12.89 -14.45
N VAL A 330 6.47 -13.00 -13.23
CA VAL A 330 5.03 -12.95 -12.97
C VAL A 330 4.44 -11.60 -13.36
N PHE A 331 5.10 -10.51 -13.00
CA PHE A 331 4.67 -9.16 -13.33
C PHE A 331 4.66 -8.90 -14.84
N ASP A 332 5.73 -9.27 -15.55
CA ASP A 332 5.82 -9.08 -17.01
C ASP A 332 4.75 -9.90 -17.74
N PHE A 333 4.47 -11.12 -17.30
CA PHE A 333 3.40 -11.95 -17.84
C PHE A 333 2.01 -11.33 -17.62
N LEU A 334 1.72 -10.84 -16.40
CA LEU A 334 0.37 -10.35 -16.08
C LEU A 334 0.05 -8.97 -16.67
N ARG A 335 1.06 -8.12 -16.90
CA ARG A 335 0.87 -6.79 -17.47
C ARG A 335 0.79 -6.76 -19.00
N ASP A 336 1.35 -7.77 -19.68
CA ASP A 336 1.41 -7.83 -21.13
C ASP A 336 0.02 -8.05 -21.74
N VAL A 337 -0.37 -7.18 -22.64
CA VAL A 337 -1.65 -7.26 -23.36
C VAL A 337 -1.77 -8.54 -24.19
N ASN A 338 -0.63 -9.05 -24.71
CA ASN A 338 -0.63 -10.26 -25.56
C ASN A 338 -0.86 -11.54 -24.78
N THR A 339 -0.48 -11.58 -23.51
CA THR A 339 -0.71 -12.74 -22.64
C THR A 339 -2.05 -12.69 -21.92
N ARG A 340 -2.74 -11.54 -21.99
CA ARG A 340 -3.97 -11.33 -21.23
C ARG A 340 -5.05 -12.37 -21.53
N SER A 341 -5.25 -12.74 -22.78
CA SER A 341 -6.25 -13.76 -23.18
C SER A 341 -5.99 -15.14 -22.57
N VAL A 342 -4.79 -15.40 -22.08
CA VAL A 342 -4.41 -16.70 -21.47
C VAL A 342 -5.05 -16.82 -20.08
N TRP A 343 -5.01 -15.76 -19.27
CA TRP A 343 -5.44 -15.81 -17.87
C TRP A 343 -6.77 -15.09 -17.62
N ASP A 344 -7.12 -14.07 -18.39
CA ASP A 344 -8.33 -13.29 -18.21
C ASP A 344 -9.49 -13.90 -19.00
N ILE A 345 -10.48 -14.40 -18.27
CA ILE A 345 -11.66 -15.04 -18.86
C ILE A 345 -12.48 -14.06 -19.73
N ILE A 346 -12.54 -12.79 -19.33
CA ILE A 346 -13.25 -11.76 -20.10
C ILE A 346 -12.56 -11.53 -21.45
N SER A 347 -11.25 -11.48 -21.46
CA SER A 347 -10.43 -11.24 -22.65
C SER A 347 -10.28 -12.45 -23.56
N SER A 348 -10.74 -13.63 -23.13
CA SER A 348 -10.71 -14.85 -23.99
C SER A 348 -11.68 -14.80 -25.18
N GLN A 349 -12.57 -13.79 -25.23
CA GLN A 349 -13.59 -13.66 -26.29
C GLN A 349 -13.13 -12.87 -27.53
N GLY A 350 -11.93 -12.27 -27.52
CA GLY A 350 -11.43 -11.51 -28.67
C GLY A 350 -10.04 -10.90 -28.42
N PRO A 351 -9.43 -10.31 -29.46
CA PRO A 351 -8.14 -9.65 -29.33
C PRO A 351 -8.26 -8.40 -28.46
N VAL A 352 -7.29 -8.22 -27.57
CA VAL A 352 -7.15 -7.03 -26.74
C VAL A 352 -6.10 -6.11 -27.36
N HIS A 353 -6.41 -4.83 -27.47
CA HIS A 353 -5.50 -3.82 -28.03
C HIS A 353 -5.29 -2.69 -27.01
N GLU A 354 -4.08 -2.16 -26.94
CA GLU A 354 -3.78 -0.99 -26.14
C GLU A 354 -4.24 0.27 -26.89
N ALA A 355 -5.33 0.87 -26.42
CA ALA A 355 -5.94 2.08 -27.03
C ALA A 355 -5.22 3.35 -26.57
N ALA A 356 -4.69 3.38 -25.33
CA ALA A 356 -3.93 4.49 -24.80
C ALA A 356 -3.04 4.02 -23.66
N GLN A 357 -1.88 4.68 -23.51
CA GLN A 357 -0.95 4.43 -22.41
C GLN A 357 -0.38 5.74 -21.86
N ILE A 358 -0.31 5.83 -20.54
CA ILE A 358 0.43 6.87 -19.84
C ILE A 358 1.58 6.17 -19.10
N ALA A 359 2.81 6.31 -19.63
CA ALA A 359 3.99 5.82 -18.95
C ALA A 359 4.29 6.66 -17.70
N ASN A 360 4.66 5.99 -16.61
CA ASN A 360 5.23 6.58 -15.41
C ASN A 360 6.77 6.40 -15.43
N TYR A 361 7.47 7.04 -14.50
CA TYR A 361 8.95 7.06 -14.49
C TYR A 361 9.55 5.71 -14.13
N GLY A 362 9.09 4.65 -13.97
CA GLY A 362 9.71 3.34 -13.72
C GLY A 362 9.58 2.42 -14.94
N PRO A 363 10.54 1.57 -15.22
CA PRO A 363 10.43 0.60 -16.30
C PRO A 363 9.25 -0.35 -16.03
N GLY A 364 8.25 -0.30 -16.93
CA GLY A 364 7.03 -1.10 -16.81
C GLY A 364 5.91 -0.48 -15.98
N ASN A 365 6.11 0.70 -15.38
CA ASN A 365 5.08 1.43 -14.67
C ASN A 365 4.25 2.25 -15.65
N CYS A 366 2.96 1.94 -15.77
CA CYS A 366 2.06 2.65 -16.67
C CYS A 366 0.60 2.52 -16.26
N VAL A 367 -0.20 3.45 -16.78
CA VAL A 367 -1.65 3.34 -16.82
C VAL A 367 -2.07 3.15 -18.28
N SER A 368 -2.72 2.04 -18.59
CA SER A 368 -3.16 1.67 -19.93
C SER A 368 -4.68 1.63 -20.00
N LEU A 369 -5.23 2.02 -21.14
CA LEU A 369 -6.61 1.79 -21.51
C LEU A 369 -6.61 0.73 -22.61
N LEU A 370 -7.13 -0.45 -22.31
CA LEU A 370 -7.19 -1.57 -23.24
C LEU A 370 -8.58 -1.64 -23.87
N SER A 371 -8.64 -1.83 -25.18
CA SER A 371 -9.87 -2.00 -25.94
C SER A 371 -10.16 -3.48 -26.15
N LEU A 372 -11.37 -3.90 -25.86
CA LEU A 372 -11.89 -5.24 -26.08
C LEU A 372 -13.32 -5.13 -26.63
N ASP A 373 -13.50 -5.38 -27.93
CA ASP A 373 -14.79 -5.36 -28.64
C ASP A 373 -15.73 -4.21 -28.19
N LYS A 374 -16.55 -4.44 -27.16
CA LYS A 374 -17.58 -3.51 -26.67
C LYS A 374 -17.28 -2.90 -25.30
N MET A 375 -16.07 -3.01 -24.79
CA MET A 375 -15.69 -2.46 -23.49
C MET A 375 -14.24 -1.96 -23.48
N PHE A 376 -13.95 -1.08 -22.55
CA PHE A 376 -12.58 -0.77 -22.19
C PHE A 376 -12.20 -1.45 -20.86
N ILE A 377 -10.92 -1.69 -20.70
CA ILE A 377 -10.34 -2.10 -19.43
C ILE A 377 -9.30 -1.05 -19.06
N LEU A 378 -9.53 -0.37 -17.95
CA LEU A 378 -8.49 0.47 -17.34
C LEU A 378 -7.54 -0.45 -16.58
N GLN A 379 -6.25 -0.36 -16.86
CA GLN A 379 -5.21 -1.15 -16.19
C GLN A 379 -4.11 -0.24 -15.65
N GLU A 380 -3.68 -0.46 -14.44
CA GLU A 380 -2.46 0.10 -13.88
C GLU A 380 -1.47 -1.02 -13.56
N SER A 381 -0.26 -0.89 -14.08
CA SER A 381 0.87 -1.76 -13.79
C SER A 381 1.93 -0.95 -13.06
N CYS A 382 2.38 -1.41 -11.91
CA CYS A 382 3.46 -0.78 -11.18
C CYS A 382 4.32 -1.80 -10.45
N THR A 383 5.62 -1.54 -10.43
CA THR A 383 6.62 -2.39 -9.75
C THR A 383 7.65 -1.53 -9.05
N ASP A 384 8.10 -1.99 -7.90
CA ASP A 384 9.22 -1.44 -7.16
C ASP A 384 9.94 -2.55 -6.38
N SER A 385 10.93 -2.19 -5.58
CA SER A 385 11.73 -3.15 -4.81
C SER A 385 10.99 -3.85 -3.67
N THR A 386 9.73 -3.55 -3.43
CA THR A 386 8.93 -4.14 -2.35
C THR A 386 7.73 -4.94 -2.84
N GLY A 387 7.38 -4.79 -4.13
CA GLY A 387 6.30 -5.53 -4.75
C GLY A 387 5.86 -4.97 -6.09
N SER A 388 5.09 -5.76 -6.80
CA SER A 388 4.54 -5.42 -8.12
C SER A 388 3.02 -5.61 -8.09
N TYR A 389 2.33 -4.79 -8.87
CA TYR A 389 0.87 -4.79 -8.92
C TYR A 389 0.39 -4.66 -10.36
N VAL A 390 -0.59 -5.46 -10.74
CA VAL A 390 -1.36 -5.28 -11.97
C VAL A 390 -2.82 -5.22 -11.55
N ILE A 391 -3.39 -4.01 -11.58
CA ILE A 391 -4.75 -3.73 -11.12
C ILE A 391 -5.56 -3.24 -12.31
N TYR A 392 -6.76 -3.76 -12.49
CA TYR A 392 -7.60 -3.42 -13.62
C TYR A 392 -9.08 -3.41 -13.26
N ALA A 393 -9.85 -2.68 -14.07
CA ALA A 393 -11.30 -2.71 -14.00
C ALA A 393 -11.90 -2.59 -15.39
N PRO A 394 -12.97 -3.35 -15.73
CA PRO A 394 -13.80 -3.07 -16.87
C PRO A 394 -14.44 -1.69 -16.72
N VAL A 395 -14.53 -0.93 -17.81
CA VAL A 395 -15.10 0.42 -17.83
C VAL A 395 -16.06 0.54 -19.00
N ASP A 396 -17.20 1.15 -18.74
CA ASP A 396 -18.18 1.45 -19.79
C ASP A 396 -17.59 2.43 -20.83
N ILE A 397 -17.80 2.12 -22.11
CA ILE A 397 -17.24 2.90 -23.24
C ILE A 397 -17.74 4.34 -23.22
N ASP A 398 -19.02 4.56 -22.99
CA ASP A 398 -19.62 5.89 -23.03
C ASP A 398 -19.14 6.71 -21.84
N ALA A 399 -19.09 6.10 -20.64
CA ALA A 399 -18.61 6.75 -19.44
C ALA A 399 -17.14 7.18 -19.56
N ILE A 400 -16.25 6.31 -20.07
CA ILE A 400 -14.84 6.64 -20.21
C ILE A 400 -14.60 7.69 -21.30
N ASN A 401 -15.28 7.59 -22.44
CA ASN A 401 -15.20 8.59 -23.50
C ASN A 401 -15.71 9.96 -23.04
N PHE A 402 -16.77 9.98 -22.23
CA PHE A 402 -17.31 11.22 -21.70
C PHE A 402 -16.33 11.91 -20.75
N VAL A 403 -15.60 11.14 -19.94
CA VAL A 403 -14.55 11.63 -19.04
C VAL A 403 -13.32 12.11 -19.82
N LEU A 404 -12.82 11.29 -20.76
CA LEU A 404 -11.55 11.57 -21.44
C LEU A 404 -11.65 12.67 -22.50
N ARG A 405 -12.82 12.79 -23.18
CA ARG A 405 -13.02 13.74 -24.29
C ARG A 405 -13.79 14.99 -23.91
N HIS A 406 -14.74 14.86 -22.98
CA HIS A 406 -15.67 15.95 -22.61
C HIS A 406 -15.43 16.52 -21.21
N GLY A 407 -14.44 16.01 -20.46
CA GLY A 407 -14.06 16.53 -19.14
C GLY A 407 -15.09 16.26 -18.05
N ALA A 408 -15.92 15.21 -18.20
CA ALA A 408 -16.84 14.78 -17.15
C ALA A 408 -16.06 14.38 -15.87
N ASN A 409 -16.73 14.47 -14.73
CA ASN A 409 -16.08 14.14 -13.47
C ASN A 409 -15.78 12.63 -13.37
N PRO A 410 -14.51 12.23 -13.30
CA PRO A 410 -14.11 10.83 -13.20
C PRO A 410 -14.61 10.12 -11.93
N ASP A 411 -15.06 10.87 -10.89
CA ASP A 411 -15.55 10.27 -9.65
C ASP A 411 -16.86 9.50 -9.80
N TYR A 412 -17.61 9.76 -10.86
CA TYR A 412 -18.86 9.08 -11.18
C TYR A 412 -18.71 7.85 -12.07
N VAL A 413 -17.52 7.53 -12.52
CA VAL A 413 -17.28 6.29 -13.28
C VAL A 413 -17.27 5.12 -12.31
N SER A 414 -18.21 4.20 -12.45
CA SER A 414 -18.31 3.02 -11.60
C SER A 414 -17.16 2.04 -11.86
N LEU A 415 -16.43 1.65 -10.81
CA LEU A 415 -15.30 0.74 -10.88
C LEU A 415 -15.43 -0.39 -9.87
N LEU A 416 -15.24 -1.62 -10.33
CA LEU A 416 -15.04 -2.82 -9.51
C LEU A 416 -13.66 -3.39 -9.86
N PRO A 417 -12.62 -3.01 -9.12
CA PRO A 417 -11.27 -3.42 -9.44
C PRO A 417 -11.03 -4.90 -9.14
N ALA A 418 -10.33 -5.53 -10.07
CA ALA A 418 -9.68 -6.82 -9.93
C ALA A 418 -8.17 -6.64 -10.07
N GLY A 419 -7.38 -7.63 -9.68
CA GLY A 419 -5.95 -7.54 -9.91
C GLY A 419 -5.11 -8.50 -9.09
N PHE A 420 -3.82 -8.20 -9.15
CA PHE A 420 -2.74 -9.02 -8.64
C PHE A 420 -1.80 -8.20 -7.78
N ALA A 421 -1.48 -8.72 -6.60
CA ALA A 421 -0.38 -8.24 -5.78
C ALA A 421 0.71 -9.32 -5.75
N ILE A 422 1.90 -8.95 -6.20
CA ILE A 422 3.05 -9.84 -6.37
C ILE A 422 4.13 -9.36 -5.41
N HIS A 423 4.50 -10.17 -4.45
CA HIS A 423 5.56 -9.87 -3.51
C HIS A 423 6.69 -10.90 -3.62
N PRO A 424 7.95 -10.52 -3.32
CA PRO A 424 8.98 -11.51 -3.10
C PRO A 424 8.61 -12.34 -1.86
N ASP A 425 8.99 -13.61 -1.83
CA ASP A 425 8.74 -14.49 -0.67
C ASP A 425 9.68 -14.22 0.52
N GLY A 426 10.66 -13.32 0.35
CA GLY A 426 11.61 -12.90 1.36
C GLY A 426 12.70 -11.99 0.78
N PRO A 427 13.77 -11.71 1.55
CA PRO A 427 14.91 -10.95 1.07
C PRO A 427 15.63 -11.73 -0.04
N GLY A 428 15.86 -11.08 -1.19
CA GLY A 428 16.60 -11.67 -2.31
C GLY A 428 18.02 -12.05 -1.95
N GLN A 429 18.57 -13.09 -2.58
CA GLN A 429 19.94 -13.57 -2.34
C GLN A 429 21.03 -12.67 -2.96
N ASN A 430 20.70 -11.73 -3.84
CA ASN A 430 21.65 -10.85 -4.51
C ASN A 430 21.38 -9.37 -4.24
N VAL A 431 22.44 -8.64 -3.89
CA VAL A 431 22.44 -7.19 -3.69
C VAL A 431 22.07 -6.47 -4.99
N GLY A 432 20.98 -5.72 -4.99
CA GLY A 432 20.60 -4.79 -6.05
C GLY A 432 19.62 -5.30 -7.11
N GLU A 433 19.33 -6.60 -7.19
CA GLU A 433 18.29 -7.11 -8.09
C GLU A 433 17.00 -7.42 -7.33
N VAL A 434 15.97 -6.65 -7.63
CA VAL A 434 14.61 -6.90 -7.17
C VAL A 434 14.08 -8.13 -7.91
N GLY A 435 13.69 -9.16 -7.15
CA GLY A 435 12.94 -10.29 -7.71
C GLY A 435 13.77 -11.43 -8.26
N THR A 436 14.92 -11.75 -7.65
CA THR A 436 15.67 -12.99 -7.94
C THR A 436 15.16 -14.22 -7.17
N GLY A 437 14.23 -14.02 -6.22
CA GLY A 437 13.61 -15.07 -5.42
C GLY A 437 12.30 -15.56 -6.02
N GLU A 438 11.56 -16.27 -5.22
CA GLU A 438 10.25 -16.81 -5.52
C GLU A 438 9.15 -15.78 -5.22
N SER A 439 7.95 -16.04 -5.70
CA SER A 439 6.87 -15.05 -5.63
C SER A 439 5.72 -15.50 -4.72
N LEU A 440 5.19 -14.55 -3.97
CA LEU A 440 3.87 -14.64 -3.33
C LEU A 440 2.87 -13.86 -4.19
N LEU A 441 1.90 -14.54 -4.76
CA LEU A 441 0.86 -13.95 -5.61
C LEU A 441 -0.48 -13.95 -4.88
N THR A 442 -1.08 -12.76 -4.72
CA THR A 442 -2.49 -12.60 -4.34
C THR A 442 -3.29 -12.23 -5.57
N VAL A 443 -4.34 -12.99 -5.84
CA VAL A 443 -5.35 -12.74 -6.88
C VAL A 443 -6.63 -12.30 -6.21
N ALA A 444 -7.21 -11.17 -6.64
CA ALA A 444 -8.45 -10.66 -6.06
C ALA A 444 -9.41 -10.09 -7.11
N PHE A 445 -10.69 -10.31 -6.90
CA PHE A 445 -11.79 -9.80 -7.72
C PHE A 445 -12.84 -9.13 -6.85
N GLN A 446 -13.39 -8.02 -7.33
CA GLN A 446 -14.59 -7.41 -6.75
C GLN A 446 -15.75 -7.62 -7.72
N ILE A 447 -16.86 -8.11 -7.20
CA ILE A 447 -18.04 -8.52 -8.00
C ILE A 447 -19.30 -8.00 -7.30
N LEU A 448 -20.20 -7.39 -8.05
CA LEU A 448 -21.54 -7.05 -7.56
C LEU A 448 -22.36 -8.34 -7.46
N VAL A 449 -22.99 -8.56 -6.32
CA VAL A 449 -23.80 -9.76 -6.08
C VAL A 449 -25.17 -9.39 -5.53
N ASP A 450 -26.22 -10.08 -5.98
CA ASP A 450 -27.58 -9.88 -5.49
C ASP A 450 -27.79 -10.54 -4.11
N SER A 451 -27.11 -11.67 -3.88
CA SER A 451 -27.18 -12.38 -2.62
C SER A 451 -25.93 -13.26 -2.39
N VAL A 452 -25.58 -13.45 -1.12
CA VAL A 452 -24.49 -14.33 -0.70
C VAL A 452 -25.06 -15.67 -0.27
N THR A 453 -25.39 -16.53 -1.23
CA THR A 453 -25.84 -17.89 -0.96
C THR A 453 -24.79 -18.90 -1.41
N PRO A 454 -24.65 -20.06 -0.75
CA PRO A 454 -23.64 -21.07 -1.11
C PRO A 454 -23.71 -21.50 -2.59
N GLY A 455 -24.92 -21.62 -3.16
CA GLY A 455 -25.09 -21.97 -4.57
C GLY A 455 -24.69 -20.86 -5.54
N GLY A 456 -24.84 -19.58 -5.16
CA GLY A 456 -24.47 -18.42 -5.96
C GLY A 456 -22.96 -18.14 -5.99
N MET A 457 -22.16 -18.78 -5.10
CA MET A 457 -20.72 -18.57 -4.98
C MET A 457 -19.89 -19.51 -5.85
N SER A 458 -20.48 -20.55 -6.45
CA SER A 458 -19.77 -21.51 -7.31
C SER A 458 -19.11 -20.82 -8.53
N PRO A 459 -19.73 -19.86 -9.23
CA PRO A 459 -19.08 -19.14 -10.32
C PRO A 459 -17.85 -18.33 -9.87
N VAL A 460 -17.91 -17.74 -8.67
CA VAL A 460 -16.80 -16.95 -8.10
C VAL A 460 -15.60 -17.83 -7.80
N SER A 461 -15.83 -18.99 -7.18
CA SER A 461 -14.78 -19.98 -6.93
C SER A 461 -14.15 -20.46 -8.23
N SER A 462 -14.98 -20.76 -9.24
CA SER A 462 -14.49 -21.20 -10.54
C SER A 462 -13.65 -20.13 -11.23
N LEU A 463 -14.09 -18.86 -11.20
CA LEU A 463 -13.35 -17.74 -11.77
C LEU A 463 -11.95 -17.60 -11.17
N ILE A 464 -11.84 -17.59 -9.84
CA ILE A 464 -10.57 -17.45 -9.14
C ILE A 464 -9.65 -18.64 -9.40
N ASN A 465 -10.15 -19.87 -9.25
CA ASN A 465 -9.37 -21.08 -9.47
C ASN A 465 -8.87 -21.17 -10.91
N CYS A 466 -9.74 -20.97 -11.90
CA CYS A 466 -9.33 -20.97 -13.29
C CYS A 466 -8.26 -19.92 -13.60
N THR A 467 -8.38 -18.72 -13.05
CA THR A 467 -7.37 -17.66 -13.24
C THR A 467 -6.05 -18.07 -12.58
N ALA A 468 -6.08 -18.50 -11.33
CA ALA A 468 -4.89 -18.94 -10.59
C ALA A 468 -4.17 -20.10 -11.27
N ASP A 469 -4.91 -21.12 -11.70
CA ASP A 469 -4.36 -22.31 -12.36
C ASP A 469 -3.73 -21.98 -13.71
N ARG A 470 -4.37 -21.12 -14.52
CA ARG A 470 -3.82 -20.64 -15.79
C ARG A 470 -2.53 -19.86 -15.59
N ILE A 471 -2.48 -18.97 -14.59
CA ILE A 471 -1.27 -18.22 -14.27
C ILE A 471 -0.15 -19.16 -13.85
N LYS A 472 -0.42 -20.08 -12.88
CA LYS A 472 0.55 -21.08 -12.44
C LYS A 472 1.11 -21.88 -13.62
N LEU A 473 0.22 -22.39 -14.50
CA LEU A 473 0.63 -23.20 -15.64
C LEU A 473 1.57 -22.44 -16.59
N GLU A 474 1.23 -21.21 -16.95
CA GLU A 474 1.98 -20.48 -17.98
C GLU A 474 3.29 -19.89 -17.44
N VAL A 475 3.30 -19.33 -16.22
CA VAL A 475 4.54 -18.74 -15.69
C VAL A 475 5.58 -19.80 -15.32
N MET A 476 5.16 -21.05 -15.07
CA MET A 476 6.04 -22.19 -14.78
C MET A 476 6.46 -22.98 -16.03
N ARG A 477 5.82 -22.73 -17.18
CA ARG A 477 6.01 -23.53 -18.41
C ARG A 477 7.45 -23.57 -18.93
N ASP A 478 8.17 -22.45 -18.79
CA ASP A 478 9.53 -22.29 -19.32
C ASP A 478 10.62 -22.47 -18.27
N ASP A 479 10.30 -22.99 -17.09
CA ASP A 479 11.30 -23.18 -16.04
C ASP A 479 11.90 -24.59 -16.12
N PRO A 480 13.17 -24.73 -16.54
CA PRO A 480 13.83 -26.01 -16.70
C PRO A 480 14.00 -26.79 -15.39
N ASN A 481 13.79 -26.14 -14.22
CA ASN A 481 13.93 -26.79 -12.91
C ASN A 481 12.63 -27.44 -12.41
N ILE A 482 11.51 -27.24 -13.09
CA ILE A 482 10.19 -27.78 -12.69
C ILE A 482 9.85 -29.08 -13.47
N ILE A 483 10.59 -29.39 -14.53
CA ILE A 483 10.42 -30.63 -15.34
C ILE A 483 11.28 -31.78 -14.74
N ARG A 484 11.18 -31.99 -13.44
CA ARG A 484 11.74 -33.22 -12.83
C ARG A 484 10.80 -33.78 -11.77
#